data_d04a5ebbacb12701e6d2e443914838cf
#
_entry.id   d04a5ebbacb12701e6d2e443914838cf
#
_cell.length_a   1.000
_cell.length_b   1.000
_cell.length_c   1.000
_cell.angle_alpha   90.00
_cell.angle_beta   90.00
_cell.angle_gamma   90.00
#
_symmetry.space_group_name_H-M   'P 1'
#
loop_
_entity.id
_entity.type
_entity.pdbx_description
1 polymer ?
#
loop_
_entity_poly.entity_id
_entity_poly.type
_entity_poly.pdbx_seq_one_letter_code
_entity_poly.pdbx_strand_id
1 'polypeptide(L)'
;MGYLLPKDITGSVGSGIGPAVGGAAAGYLPPTVVVEDTLDLVVGGVRLHLFWGNTDLDDGLSLWLPDEKVMMVGDAAYPMLPAIATPRFEFGRQSWEALETLDHYRSFPIEHLVPGHLSVISGKENVTKFLRNFRDLVQYMQDQSIRAVNRRLDHGEAAAEMEANLPLHLKNDPNLAERYHEFSWMAKQMYTKAGGWWNGDTVELVSIQPKERAERTLELIGSRRKVRQAAEQAFEQGERGWAAELARMLVVTDPNDDQAKQMLARILRTIAYDSNTANLRHYLLTEALVMEGKADLESMPIDVANPRFLAANPDSVMFRAQGTRLDPVSSAAVELVGGFTISDTDEEHTLIIRRGVIEWKAGRPEKADIRVAFDRETWLLIAGGQLRWLDAEEKEALTVTPNRAALKSFVQHFDGEG
;
A
#
# COMPACT_ATOMS: atom_id res chain seq x y z
N MET A 1 4.15 7.16 -4.04
CA MET A 1 4.41 8.57 -3.67
C MET A 1 5.60 9.15 -4.42
N GLY A 2 6.81 8.61 -4.35
CA GLY A 2 7.99 9.17 -5.00
C GLY A 2 7.97 9.31 -6.54
N TYR A 3 6.97 8.80 -7.21
CA TYR A 3 6.85 8.86 -8.69
C TYR A 3 6.57 10.27 -9.22
N LEU A 4 5.87 11.10 -8.47
CA LEU A 4 5.55 12.48 -8.83
C LEU A 4 6.67 13.47 -8.48
N LEU A 5 7.72 13.02 -7.79
CA LEU A 5 8.83 13.86 -7.37
C LEU A 5 9.87 14.04 -8.49
N PRO A 6 10.54 15.20 -8.56
CA PRO A 6 11.75 15.37 -9.36
C PRO A 6 12.78 14.26 -9.05
N LYS A 7 13.51 13.79 -10.05
CA LYS A 7 14.53 12.73 -9.90
C LYS A 7 15.92 13.32 -9.58
N ASP A 8 15.96 14.18 -8.58
CA ASP A 8 17.15 14.88 -8.12
C ASP A 8 17.11 15.10 -6.59
N ILE A 9 18.08 15.83 -6.04
CA ILE A 9 18.22 16.11 -4.61
C ILE A 9 17.01 16.87 -4.01
N THR A 10 16.23 17.58 -4.83
CA THR A 10 15.04 18.31 -4.37
C THR A 10 13.83 17.41 -4.25
N GLY A 11 13.87 16.20 -4.83
CA GLY A 11 12.81 15.20 -4.81
C GLY A 11 13.28 13.82 -4.39
N SER A 12 13.30 12.87 -5.32
CA SER A 12 13.65 11.48 -5.08
C SER A 12 15.01 11.14 -5.70
N VAL A 13 15.99 10.83 -4.87
CA VAL A 13 17.32 10.31 -5.29
C VAL A 13 17.39 8.78 -5.25
N GLY A 14 16.36 8.12 -4.73
CA GLY A 14 16.28 6.67 -4.59
C GLY A 14 15.11 6.27 -3.69
N SER A 15 14.87 4.97 -3.58
CA SER A 15 13.78 4.41 -2.76
C SER A 15 14.18 4.11 -1.31
N GLY A 16 15.46 4.24 -0.96
CA GLY A 16 16.01 3.77 0.33
C GLY A 16 16.41 2.30 0.31
N ILE A 17 15.91 1.53 -0.65
CA ILE A 17 16.24 0.11 -0.90
C ILE A 17 16.88 -0.10 -2.27
N GLY A 18 16.91 0.93 -3.11
CA GLY A 18 17.50 0.89 -4.45
C GLY A 18 17.34 2.22 -5.18
N PRO A 19 17.75 2.29 -6.44
CA PRO A 19 17.57 3.49 -7.26
C PRO A 19 16.09 3.79 -7.49
N ALA A 20 15.77 5.04 -7.86
CA ALA A 20 14.43 5.39 -8.28
C ALA A 20 14.09 4.65 -9.59
N VAL A 21 13.05 3.85 -9.55
CA VAL A 21 12.54 3.16 -10.75
C VAL A 21 11.68 4.14 -11.55
N GLY A 22 12.00 4.28 -12.83
CA GLY A 22 11.16 5.04 -13.79
C GLY A 22 9.84 4.30 -14.03
N GLY A 23 8.81 5.04 -14.44
CA GLY A 23 7.54 4.45 -14.85
C GLY A 23 7.76 3.44 -15.98
N ALA A 24 7.56 2.17 -15.70
CA ALA A 24 7.53 1.11 -16.69
C ALA A 24 6.12 0.51 -16.72
N ALA A 25 5.69 0.07 -17.89
CA ALA A 25 4.47 -0.71 -17.97
C ALA A 25 4.63 -1.99 -17.14
N ALA A 26 3.75 -2.21 -16.17
CA ALA A 26 3.71 -3.46 -15.44
C ALA A 26 3.29 -4.60 -16.39
N GLY A 27 3.96 -5.73 -16.30
CA GLY A 27 3.61 -6.94 -17.01
C GLY A 27 3.77 -8.13 -16.07
N TYR A 28 3.03 -9.18 -16.27
CA TYR A 28 3.13 -10.42 -15.52
C TYR A 28 3.49 -11.58 -16.43
N LEU A 29 4.53 -12.30 -16.07
CA LEU A 29 4.91 -13.57 -16.70
C LEU A 29 4.66 -14.66 -15.63
N PRO A 30 3.68 -15.55 -15.84
CA PRO A 30 3.39 -16.60 -14.86
C PRO A 30 4.58 -17.56 -14.75
N PRO A 31 4.84 -18.12 -13.54
CA PRO A 31 5.87 -19.14 -13.36
C PRO A 31 5.50 -20.42 -14.13
N THR A 32 6.50 -21.12 -14.65
CA THR A 32 6.32 -22.44 -15.29
C THR A 32 6.37 -23.58 -14.30
N VAL A 33 6.94 -23.34 -13.12
CA VAL A 33 7.01 -24.27 -12.00
C VAL A 33 6.58 -23.53 -10.74
N VAL A 34 5.62 -24.06 -10.03
CA VAL A 34 5.13 -23.55 -8.74
C VAL A 34 5.74 -24.38 -7.63
N VAL A 35 6.22 -23.71 -6.57
CA VAL A 35 6.74 -24.34 -5.35
C VAL A 35 5.67 -24.17 -4.27
N GLU A 36 5.01 -25.25 -3.88
CA GLU A 36 3.97 -25.22 -2.84
C GLU A 36 4.55 -25.24 -1.43
N ASP A 37 5.60 -26.04 -1.22
CA ASP A 37 6.30 -26.18 0.07
C ASP A 37 7.81 -26.14 -0.17
N THR A 38 8.39 -27.23 -0.72
CA THR A 38 9.82 -27.32 -1.06
C THR A 38 10.01 -27.93 -2.44
N LEU A 39 11.13 -27.58 -3.09
CA LEU A 39 11.53 -28.15 -4.37
C LEU A 39 13.04 -28.24 -4.51
N ASP A 40 13.56 -29.46 -4.76
CA ASP A 40 14.96 -29.69 -5.06
C ASP A 40 15.19 -29.75 -6.57
N LEU A 41 16.14 -28.99 -7.07
CA LEU A 41 16.49 -28.92 -8.48
C LEU A 41 18.02 -29.01 -8.68
N VAL A 42 18.42 -29.45 -9.87
CA VAL A 42 19.80 -29.30 -10.36
C VAL A 42 19.75 -28.57 -11.70
N VAL A 43 20.30 -27.37 -11.75
CA VAL A 43 20.30 -26.51 -12.95
C VAL A 43 21.74 -26.18 -13.31
N GLY A 44 22.19 -26.59 -14.50
CA GLY A 44 23.55 -26.36 -14.93
C GLY A 44 24.64 -26.99 -14.04
N GLY A 45 24.29 -28.06 -13.31
CA GLY A 45 25.19 -28.73 -12.35
C GLY A 45 25.15 -28.14 -10.94
N VAL A 46 24.44 -27.05 -10.71
CA VAL A 46 24.25 -26.42 -9.39
C VAL A 46 23.04 -27.01 -8.69
N ARG A 47 23.20 -27.43 -7.43
CA ARG A 47 22.10 -27.92 -6.58
C ARG A 47 21.36 -26.75 -5.97
N LEU A 48 20.04 -26.76 -6.08
CA LEU A 48 19.15 -25.74 -5.60
C LEU A 48 18.09 -26.38 -4.70
N HIS A 49 17.88 -25.83 -3.52
CA HIS A 49 16.78 -26.18 -2.63
C HIS A 49 15.91 -24.94 -2.45
N LEU A 50 14.70 -24.98 -3.00
CA LEU A 50 13.71 -23.91 -2.93
C LEU A 50 12.70 -24.24 -1.85
N PHE A 51 12.28 -23.23 -1.10
CA PHE A 51 11.25 -23.38 -0.08
C PHE A 51 10.53 -22.07 0.17
N TRP A 52 9.29 -22.18 0.64
CA TRP A 52 8.50 -21.05 1.03
C TRP A 52 9.10 -20.34 2.25
N GLY A 53 9.03 -19.00 2.27
CA GLY A 53 9.52 -18.19 3.37
C GLY A 53 8.83 -16.86 3.42
N ASN A 54 7.78 -16.78 4.25
CA ASN A 54 6.97 -15.56 4.37
C ASN A 54 7.60 -14.58 5.37
N THR A 55 7.80 -13.35 4.91
CA THR A 55 8.02 -12.19 5.78
C THR A 55 7.40 -10.94 5.22
N ASP A 56 7.41 -10.80 3.90
CA ASP A 56 6.93 -9.62 3.18
C ASP A 56 5.60 -9.91 2.45
N LEU A 57 5.51 -11.02 1.73
CA LEU A 57 4.34 -11.47 1.00
C LEU A 57 4.12 -12.97 1.20
N ASP A 58 2.87 -13.41 1.04
CA ASP A 58 2.47 -14.81 1.24
C ASP A 58 3.08 -15.77 0.19
N ASP A 59 3.60 -15.25 -0.92
CA ASP A 59 4.25 -16.00 -2.00
C ASP A 59 5.79 -15.91 -1.97
N GLY A 60 6.36 -15.55 -0.83
CA GLY A 60 7.81 -15.43 -0.65
C GLY A 60 8.54 -16.76 -0.91
N LEU A 61 9.53 -16.74 -1.81
CA LEU A 61 10.36 -17.89 -2.16
C LEU A 61 11.80 -17.64 -1.78
N SER A 62 12.39 -18.62 -1.09
CA SER A 62 13.80 -18.65 -0.71
C SER A 62 14.54 -19.73 -1.47
N LEU A 63 15.82 -19.48 -1.73
CA LEU A 63 16.69 -20.41 -2.46
C LEU A 63 17.99 -20.66 -1.69
N TRP A 64 18.23 -21.91 -1.34
CA TRP A 64 19.46 -22.38 -0.72
C TRP A 64 20.34 -23.12 -1.72
N LEU A 65 21.61 -22.71 -1.83
CA LEU A 65 22.66 -23.36 -2.61
C LEU A 65 23.61 -24.07 -1.61
N PRO A 66 23.46 -25.39 -1.41
CA PRO A 66 24.14 -26.09 -0.34
C PRO A 66 25.66 -26.19 -0.53
N ASP A 67 26.13 -26.29 -1.76
CA ASP A 67 27.57 -26.45 -2.04
C ASP A 67 28.32 -25.11 -1.86
N GLU A 68 27.69 -24.01 -2.20
CA GLU A 68 28.22 -22.66 -2.07
C GLU A 68 27.92 -22.02 -0.72
N LYS A 69 27.04 -22.62 0.08
CA LYS A 69 26.50 -22.08 1.34
C LYS A 69 25.91 -20.68 1.20
N VAL A 70 25.22 -20.48 0.08
CA VAL A 70 24.54 -19.22 -0.26
C VAL A 70 23.05 -19.38 -0.03
N MET A 71 22.46 -18.45 0.72
CA MET A 71 21.01 -18.33 0.89
C MET A 71 20.53 -17.05 0.23
N MET A 72 19.65 -17.17 -0.77
CA MET A 72 18.94 -16.04 -1.39
C MET A 72 17.56 -15.94 -0.74
N VAL A 73 17.28 -14.83 -0.11
CA VAL A 73 16.09 -14.67 0.75
C VAL A 73 15.09 -13.64 0.23
N GLY A 74 15.35 -13.05 -0.94
CA GLY A 74 14.48 -11.99 -1.45
C GLY A 74 14.26 -10.89 -0.42
N ASP A 75 13.02 -10.53 -0.18
CA ASP A 75 12.63 -9.49 0.78
C ASP A 75 12.36 -10.03 2.20
N ALA A 76 12.67 -11.30 2.46
CA ALA A 76 12.48 -11.88 3.77
C ALA A 76 13.45 -11.33 4.82
N ALA A 77 14.67 -10.96 4.44
CA ALA A 77 15.64 -10.31 5.31
C ALA A 77 16.64 -9.48 4.49
N TYR A 78 16.87 -8.25 4.89
CA TYR A 78 17.81 -7.32 4.23
C TYR A 78 18.40 -6.35 5.26
N PRO A 79 19.61 -5.76 5.00
CA PRO A 79 20.33 -5.00 6.02
C PRO A 79 19.75 -3.60 6.24
N MET A 80 18.53 -3.54 6.77
CA MET A 80 17.87 -2.35 7.33
C MET A 80 16.72 -2.76 8.25
N LEU A 81 15.98 -1.79 8.79
CA LEU A 81 14.79 -2.02 9.60
C LEU A 81 13.80 -2.95 8.88
N PRO A 82 13.34 -4.07 9.51
CA PRO A 82 12.38 -5.00 8.90
C PRO A 82 11.11 -4.32 8.40
N ALA A 83 10.71 -4.55 7.16
CA ALA A 83 9.48 -3.98 6.60
C ALA A 83 8.23 -4.83 6.92
N ILE A 84 8.06 -5.25 8.18
CA ILE A 84 6.86 -6.00 8.62
C ILE A 84 5.59 -5.15 8.47
N ALA A 85 5.73 -3.82 8.50
CA ALA A 85 4.63 -2.89 8.28
C ALA A 85 5.12 -1.58 7.68
N THR A 86 4.36 -1.05 6.75
CA THR A 86 4.62 0.25 6.11
C THR A 86 3.30 1.04 6.05
N PRO A 87 3.31 2.38 5.88
CA PRO A 87 2.09 3.17 5.76
C PRO A 87 1.45 2.97 4.36
N ARG A 88 1.11 1.73 4.05
CA ARG A 88 0.37 1.30 2.87
C ARG A 88 -0.82 0.46 3.31
N PHE A 89 -1.78 0.26 2.43
CA PHE A 89 -2.90 -0.65 2.69
C PHE A 89 -2.42 -2.10 2.52
N GLU A 90 -1.84 -2.67 3.57
CA GLU A 90 -1.26 -4.02 3.57
C GLU A 90 -1.95 -4.91 4.59
N PHE A 91 -2.31 -6.13 4.16
CA PHE A 91 -3.00 -7.10 5.01
C PHE A 91 -2.14 -8.33 5.32
N GLY A 92 -1.19 -8.69 4.46
CA GLY A 92 -0.58 -10.02 4.43
C GLY A 92 0.58 -10.26 5.38
N ARG A 93 1.31 -9.24 5.83
CA ARG A 93 2.57 -9.43 6.57
C ARG A 93 2.32 -9.84 8.02
N GLN A 94 2.58 -11.10 8.36
CA GLN A 94 2.41 -11.62 9.72
C GLN A 94 3.76 -11.76 10.42
N SER A 95 3.90 -11.16 11.59
CA SER A 95 5.16 -11.18 12.33
C SER A 95 5.55 -12.58 12.82
N TRP A 96 4.59 -13.41 13.18
CA TRP A 96 4.84 -14.78 13.63
C TRP A 96 5.34 -15.68 12.49
N GLU A 97 4.81 -15.55 11.27
CA GLU A 97 5.32 -16.25 10.08
C GLU A 97 6.74 -15.79 9.71
N ALA A 98 7.00 -14.47 9.84
CA ALA A 98 8.33 -13.93 9.65
C ALA A 98 9.34 -14.51 10.67
N LEU A 99 8.93 -14.69 11.93
CA LEU A 99 9.78 -15.31 12.95
C LEU A 99 10.09 -16.78 12.64
N GLU A 100 9.09 -17.57 12.21
CA GLU A 100 9.26 -18.95 11.77
C GLU A 100 10.23 -19.04 10.58
N THR A 101 10.06 -18.20 9.58
CA THR A 101 10.95 -18.12 8.43
C THR A 101 12.39 -17.78 8.82
N LEU A 102 12.58 -16.78 9.68
CA LEU A 102 13.91 -16.39 10.16
C LEU A 102 14.57 -17.48 11.02
N ASP A 103 13.78 -18.20 11.84
CA ASP A 103 14.29 -19.34 12.61
C ASP A 103 14.64 -20.51 11.69
N HIS A 104 13.89 -20.72 10.61
CA HIS A 104 14.24 -21.70 9.57
C HIS A 104 15.59 -21.36 8.90
N TYR A 105 15.80 -20.10 8.46
CA TYR A 105 17.09 -19.69 7.90
C TYR A 105 18.26 -19.92 8.83
N ARG A 106 18.09 -19.67 10.13
CA ARG A 106 19.13 -19.87 11.15
C ARG A 106 19.53 -21.33 11.34
N SER A 107 18.75 -22.27 10.85
CA SER A 107 19.08 -23.70 10.87
C SER A 107 20.10 -24.10 9.79
N PHE A 108 20.34 -23.28 8.77
CA PHE A 108 21.28 -23.55 7.69
C PHE A 108 22.68 -23.01 7.99
N PRO A 109 23.75 -23.69 7.51
CA PRO A 109 25.12 -23.22 7.65
C PRO A 109 25.49 -22.14 6.64
N ILE A 110 24.81 -21.01 6.67
CA ILE A 110 24.91 -19.94 5.67
C ILE A 110 26.25 -19.20 5.83
N GLU A 111 27.00 -19.05 4.73
CA GLU A 111 28.18 -18.20 4.63
C GLU A 111 27.92 -16.90 3.89
N HIS A 112 26.95 -16.90 2.95
CA HIS A 112 26.55 -15.72 2.18
C HIS A 112 25.03 -15.61 2.15
N LEU A 113 24.51 -14.50 2.67
CA LEU A 113 23.09 -14.15 2.61
C LEU A 113 22.87 -13.10 1.55
N VAL A 114 22.06 -13.42 0.54
CA VAL A 114 21.75 -12.56 -0.61
C VAL A 114 20.32 -12.05 -0.49
N PRO A 115 20.10 -10.80 -0.07
CA PRO A 115 18.78 -10.18 -0.01
C PRO A 115 18.33 -9.70 -1.38
N GLY A 116 17.02 -9.41 -1.52
CA GLY A 116 16.46 -8.75 -2.70
C GLY A 116 16.88 -7.28 -2.83
N HIS A 117 17.27 -6.67 -1.72
CA HIS A 117 17.67 -5.27 -1.63
C HIS A 117 18.95 -5.09 -0.82
N LEU A 118 19.72 -4.04 -1.17
CA LEU A 118 20.95 -3.62 -0.48
C LEU A 118 22.08 -4.65 -0.67
N SER A 119 23.02 -4.71 0.29
CA SER A 119 24.26 -5.45 0.13
C SER A 119 24.17 -6.88 0.62
N VAL A 120 24.88 -7.78 -0.03
CA VAL A 120 25.11 -9.16 0.43
C VAL A 120 25.84 -9.14 1.77
N ILE A 121 25.40 -9.99 2.70
CA ILE A 121 26.07 -10.20 3.98
C ILE A 121 26.92 -11.46 3.89
N SER A 122 28.23 -11.32 4.05
CA SER A 122 29.19 -12.42 3.91
C SER A 122 29.94 -12.70 5.20
N GLY A 123 30.25 -13.98 5.38
CA GLY A 123 30.91 -14.53 6.56
C GLY A 123 29.91 -15.08 7.57
N LYS A 124 30.10 -16.35 7.96
CA LYS A 124 29.19 -17.09 8.85
C LYS A 124 28.81 -16.32 10.12
N GLU A 125 29.78 -15.67 10.76
CA GLU A 125 29.55 -14.92 12.01
C GLU A 125 28.68 -13.67 11.75
N ASN A 126 28.93 -12.95 10.64
CA ASN A 126 28.17 -11.77 10.26
C ASN A 126 26.73 -12.14 9.91
N VAL A 127 26.53 -13.22 9.12
CA VAL A 127 25.19 -13.72 8.77
C VAL A 127 24.43 -14.16 10.02
N THR A 128 25.08 -14.94 10.90
CA THR A 128 24.46 -15.39 12.15
C THR A 128 24.07 -14.23 13.05
N LYS A 129 24.95 -13.23 13.20
CA LYS A 129 24.66 -12.02 13.98
C LYS A 129 23.49 -11.23 13.36
N PHE A 130 23.52 -11.02 12.06
CA PHE A 130 22.48 -10.28 11.35
C PHE A 130 21.12 -10.96 11.49
N LEU A 131 20.99 -12.25 11.14
CA LEU A 131 19.73 -12.99 11.23
C LEU A 131 19.18 -13.01 12.66
N ARG A 132 20.05 -13.16 13.67
CA ARG A 132 19.63 -13.08 15.07
C ARG A 132 19.08 -11.71 15.42
N ASN A 133 19.81 -10.63 15.12
CA ASN A 133 19.39 -9.27 15.49
C ASN A 133 18.15 -8.85 14.72
N PHE A 134 18.03 -9.22 13.45
CA PHE A 134 16.84 -8.95 12.63
C PHE A 134 15.61 -9.67 13.22
N ARG A 135 15.74 -10.96 13.54
CA ARG A 135 14.72 -11.76 14.20
C ARG A 135 14.33 -11.21 15.57
N ASP A 136 15.31 -10.83 16.37
CA ASP A 136 15.09 -10.27 17.73
C ASP A 136 14.34 -8.94 17.66
N LEU A 137 14.57 -8.13 16.64
CA LEU A 137 13.82 -6.90 16.44
C LEU A 137 12.35 -7.17 16.09
N VAL A 138 12.08 -8.13 15.19
CA VAL A 138 10.72 -8.55 14.86
C VAL A 138 9.99 -9.07 16.11
N GLN A 139 10.66 -9.92 16.90
CA GLN A 139 10.11 -10.45 18.17
C GLN A 139 9.83 -9.32 19.16
N TYR A 140 10.79 -8.41 19.35
CA TYR A 140 10.61 -7.26 20.23
C TYR A 140 9.37 -6.46 19.87
N MET A 141 9.19 -6.15 18.59
CA MET A 141 8.04 -5.38 18.14
C MET A 141 6.73 -6.11 18.35
N GLN A 142 6.67 -7.40 18.07
CA GLN A 142 5.48 -8.22 18.32
C GLN A 142 5.12 -8.24 19.80
N ASP A 143 6.07 -8.59 20.67
CA ASP A 143 5.83 -8.76 22.10
C ASP A 143 5.46 -7.44 22.77
N GLN A 144 6.16 -6.35 22.43
CA GLN A 144 5.88 -5.05 23.02
C GLN A 144 4.57 -4.44 22.49
N SER A 145 4.15 -4.77 21.28
CA SER A 145 2.84 -4.37 20.77
C SER A 145 1.71 -5.03 21.55
N ILE A 146 1.80 -6.34 21.79
CA ILE A 146 0.82 -7.07 22.62
C ILE A 146 0.81 -6.54 24.06
N ARG A 147 2.01 -6.28 24.59
CA ARG A 147 2.15 -5.69 25.94
C ARG A 147 1.50 -4.30 26.04
N ALA A 148 1.67 -3.46 25.03
CA ALA A 148 1.06 -2.13 24.98
C ALA A 148 -0.47 -2.21 24.93
N VAL A 149 -1.03 -3.11 24.09
CA VAL A 149 -2.49 -3.39 24.07
C VAL A 149 -2.99 -3.82 25.44
N ASN A 150 -2.31 -4.75 26.12
CA ASN A 150 -2.68 -5.21 27.46
C ASN A 150 -2.62 -4.11 28.52
N ARG A 151 -1.79 -3.10 28.32
CA ARG A 151 -1.68 -1.92 29.20
C ARG A 151 -2.60 -0.77 28.79
N ARG A 152 -3.36 -0.94 27.71
CA ARG A 152 -4.29 0.08 27.18
C ARG A 152 -3.60 1.40 26.79
N LEU A 153 -2.38 1.32 26.29
CA LEU A 153 -1.72 2.47 25.65
C LEU A 153 -2.37 2.76 24.30
N ASP A 154 -2.37 4.01 23.86
CA ASP A 154 -2.75 4.31 22.49
C ASP A 154 -1.59 4.01 21.50
N HIS A 155 -1.87 4.10 20.18
CA HIS A 155 -0.88 3.85 19.15
C HIS A 155 0.38 4.72 19.27
N GLY A 156 0.22 6.00 19.65
CA GLY A 156 1.31 6.95 19.79
C GLY A 156 2.16 6.66 21.02
N GLU A 157 1.49 6.43 22.17
CA GLU A 157 2.14 6.06 23.43
C GLU A 157 2.89 4.73 23.29
N ALA A 158 2.28 3.74 22.64
CA ALA A 158 2.89 2.44 22.37
C ALA A 158 4.17 2.60 21.52
N ALA A 159 4.10 3.34 20.42
CA ALA A 159 5.26 3.57 19.55
C ALA A 159 6.38 4.30 20.29
N ALA A 160 6.07 5.34 21.04
CA ALA A 160 7.05 6.12 21.82
C ALA A 160 7.70 5.27 22.91
N GLU A 161 6.93 4.46 23.65
CA GLU A 161 7.48 3.57 24.67
C GLU A 161 8.37 2.49 24.07
N MET A 162 7.97 1.88 22.94
CA MET A 162 8.76 0.86 22.26
C MET A 162 10.08 1.43 21.73
N GLU A 163 10.07 2.62 21.16
CA GLU A 163 11.26 3.29 20.66
C GLU A 163 12.23 3.68 21.79
N ALA A 164 11.70 4.24 22.89
CA ALA A 164 12.47 4.64 24.05
C ALA A 164 13.16 3.44 24.75
N ASN A 165 12.51 2.28 24.73
CA ASN A 165 12.99 1.05 25.39
C ASN A 165 13.61 0.04 24.42
N LEU A 166 13.85 0.42 23.16
CA LEU A 166 14.50 -0.46 22.19
C LEU A 166 15.90 -0.89 22.69
N PRO A 167 16.18 -2.19 22.79
CA PRO A 167 17.48 -2.68 23.25
C PRO A 167 18.64 -2.08 22.47
N LEU A 168 19.66 -1.59 23.17
CA LEU A 168 20.76 -0.85 22.57
C LEU A 168 21.53 -1.61 21.48
N HIS A 169 21.63 -2.93 21.59
CA HIS A 169 22.30 -3.75 20.58
C HIS A 169 21.50 -3.84 19.27
N LEU A 170 20.17 -3.66 19.30
CA LEU A 170 19.31 -3.55 18.14
C LEU A 170 19.31 -2.12 17.61
N LYS A 171 19.15 -1.15 18.51
CA LYS A 171 19.13 0.29 18.17
C LYS A 171 20.39 0.75 17.45
N ASN A 172 21.55 0.22 17.86
CA ASN A 172 22.84 0.62 17.32
C ASN A 172 23.38 -0.32 16.22
N ASP A 173 22.59 -1.29 15.77
CA ASP A 173 23.02 -2.18 14.66
C ASP A 173 22.83 -1.45 13.33
N PRO A 174 23.91 -1.16 12.57
CA PRO A 174 23.80 -0.46 11.29
C PRO A 174 23.01 -1.23 10.23
N ASN A 175 22.83 -2.55 10.40
CA ASN A 175 22.01 -3.39 9.54
C ASN A 175 20.53 -3.37 9.92
N LEU A 176 20.15 -2.61 10.95
CA LEU A 176 18.75 -2.40 11.35
C LEU A 176 18.35 -0.92 11.28
N ALA A 177 19.15 -0.09 10.61
CA ALA A 177 18.92 1.33 10.51
C ALA A 177 17.65 1.66 9.69
N GLU A 178 16.98 2.71 10.09
CA GLU A 178 15.89 3.32 9.35
C GLU A 178 16.42 3.94 8.05
N ARG A 179 15.95 3.45 6.90
CA ARG A 179 16.34 3.94 5.57
C ARG A 179 15.15 4.07 4.64
N TYR A 180 14.24 3.11 4.70
CA TYR A 180 13.06 3.01 3.85
C TYR A 180 11.81 3.52 4.57
N HIS A 181 11.62 3.10 5.81
CA HIS A 181 10.51 3.49 6.67
C HIS A 181 11.00 3.67 8.11
N GLU A 182 10.12 4.11 9.01
CA GLU A 182 10.43 4.46 10.37
C GLU A 182 9.94 3.41 11.38
N PHE A 183 10.67 3.26 12.47
CA PHE A 183 10.31 2.36 13.57
C PHE A 183 8.93 2.70 14.14
N SER A 184 8.62 3.98 14.32
CA SER A 184 7.35 4.43 14.88
C SER A 184 6.14 3.98 14.05
N TRP A 185 6.26 3.91 12.72
CA TRP A 185 5.18 3.44 11.85
C TRP A 185 4.96 1.94 11.99
N MET A 186 6.07 1.19 12.04
CA MET A 186 6.03 -0.25 12.27
C MET A 186 5.38 -0.57 13.61
N ALA A 187 5.79 0.15 14.67
CA ALA A 187 5.22 -0.02 16.02
C ALA A 187 3.71 0.21 16.04
N LYS A 188 3.23 1.29 15.40
CA LYS A 188 1.77 1.58 15.28
C LYS A 188 1.04 0.49 14.51
N GLN A 189 1.60 0.01 13.42
CA GLN A 189 0.97 -1.06 12.62
C GLN A 189 0.97 -2.40 13.37
N MET A 190 2.06 -2.75 14.05
CA MET A 190 2.13 -3.95 14.88
C MET A 190 1.12 -3.88 16.04
N TYR A 191 0.94 -2.71 16.65
CA TYR A 191 -0.12 -2.47 17.62
C TYR A 191 -1.51 -2.73 17.00
N THR A 192 -1.77 -2.18 15.79
CA THR A 192 -3.03 -2.38 15.08
C THR A 192 -3.30 -3.85 14.75
N LYS A 193 -2.26 -4.60 14.36
CA LYS A 193 -2.38 -6.06 14.15
C LYS A 193 -2.69 -6.83 15.44
N ALA A 194 -2.15 -6.40 16.58
CA ALA A 194 -2.39 -7.03 17.88
C ALA A 194 -3.75 -6.67 18.49
N GLY A 195 -4.19 -5.40 18.37
CA GLY A 195 -5.36 -4.85 19.04
C GLY A 195 -6.53 -4.43 18.14
N GLY A 196 -6.36 -4.45 16.82
CA GLY A 196 -7.33 -3.93 15.87
C GLY A 196 -7.17 -2.42 15.62
N TRP A 197 -8.13 -1.83 14.92
CA TRP A 197 -8.10 -0.41 14.52
C TRP A 197 -8.27 0.57 15.68
N TRP A 198 -8.91 0.14 16.75
CA TRP A 198 -9.18 1.00 17.91
C TRP A 198 -7.90 1.20 18.73
N ASN A 199 -7.58 2.46 19.01
CA ASN A 199 -6.37 2.86 19.75
C ASN A 199 -6.47 2.75 21.27
N GLY A 200 -7.59 2.23 21.82
CA GLY A 200 -7.82 2.12 23.25
C GLY A 200 -8.49 3.35 23.90
N ASP A 201 -8.57 4.49 23.23
CA ASP A 201 -9.29 5.68 23.71
C ASP A 201 -10.79 5.54 23.44
N THR A 202 -11.59 5.47 24.53
CA THR A 202 -13.05 5.37 24.42
C THR A 202 -13.71 6.59 23.79
N VAL A 203 -13.07 7.76 23.84
CA VAL A 203 -13.58 8.98 23.20
C VAL A 203 -13.50 8.87 21.67
N GLU A 204 -12.52 8.16 21.14
CA GLU A 204 -12.41 7.91 19.69
C GLU A 204 -13.58 7.08 19.14
N LEU A 205 -14.28 6.29 19.97
CA LEU A 205 -15.50 5.57 19.54
C LEU A 205 -16.68 6.51 19.25
N VAL A 206 -16.66 7.73 19.76
CA VAL A 206 -17.67 8.77 19.55
C VAL A 206 -17.09 10.06 18.99
N SER A 207 -15.91 9.97 18.37
CA SER A 207 -15.20 11.13 17.87
C SER A 207 -15.95 11.79 16.70
N ILE A 208 -15.86 13.12 16.61
CA ILE A 208 -16.38 13.91 15.51
C ILE A 208 -15.41 13.90 14.32
N GLN A 209 -15.92 14.24 13.15
CA GLN A 209 -15.09 14.26 11.94
C GLN A 209 -13.93 15.24 12.06
N PRO A 210 -12.75 14.95 11.45
CA PRO A 210 -11.55 15.79 11.56
C PRO A 210 -11.78 17.26 11.17
N LYS A 211 -12.58 17.51 10.15
CA LYS A 211 -12.93 18.89 9.73
C LYS A 211 -13.73 19.61 10.79
N GLU A 212 -14.76 18.99 11.34
CA GLU A 212 -15.59 19.56 12.39
C GLU A 212 -14.76 19.82 13.66
N ARG A 213 -13.86 18.90 14.03
CA ARG A 213 -12.93 19.08 15.15
C ARG A 213 -12.05 20.31 14.93
N ALA A 214 -11.50 20.47 13.72
CA ALA A 214 -10.66 21.62 13.37
C ALA A 214 -11.45 22.94 13.43
N GLU A 215 -12.68 22.98 12.91
CA GLU A 215 -13.57 24.15 12.93
C GLU A 215 -13.88 24.57 14.36
N ARG A 216 -14.31 23.64 15.22
CA ARG A 216 -14.59 23.91 16.65
C ARG A 216 -13.35 24.36 17.41
N THR A 217 -12.20 23.78 17.11
CA THR A 217 -10.92 24.18 17.74
C THR A 217 -10.54 25.60 17.33
N LEU A 218 -10.70 25.98 16.06
CA LEU A 218 -10.48 27.35 15.59
C LEU A 218 -11.43 28.35 16.27
N GLU A 219 -12.69 27.98 16.43
CA GLU A 219 -13.66 28.81 17.14
C GLU A 219 -13.24 29.06 18.59
N LEU A 220 -12.81 28.03 19.32
CA LEU A 220 -12.30 28.16 20.69
C LEU A 220 -11.04 29.05 20.79
N ILE A 221 -10.12 28.97 19.81
CA ILE A 221 -8.93 29.80 19.73
C ILE A 221 -9.29 31.26 19.36
N GLY A 222 -10.38 31.44 18.63
CA GLY A 222 -11.00 32.72 18.30
C GLY A 222 -10.49 33.40 17.02
N SER A 223 -9.39 32.97 16.39
CA SER A 223 -9.04 33.45 15.06
C SER A 223 -8.00 32.58 14.32
N ARG A 224 -8.17 32.45 12.99
CA ARG A 224 -7.21 31.81 12.07
C ARG A 224 -5.82 32.47 12.15
N ARG A 225 -5.78 33.82 12.32
CA ARG A 225 -4.53 34.57 12.46
C ARG A 225 -3.70 34.10 13.65
N LYS A 226 -4.33 33.84 14.82
CA LYS A 226 -3.61 33.34 16.00
C LYS A 226 -3.03 31.96 15.74
N VAL A 227 -3.77 31.06 15.09
CA VAL A 227 -3.28 29.72 14.73
C VAL A 227 -2.10 29.81 13.77
N ARG A 228 -2.16 30.68 12.76
CA ARG A 228 -1.05 30.90 11.82
C ARG A 228 0.20 31.43 12.54
N GLN A 229 0.05 32.38 13.45
CA GLN A 229 1.16 32.90 14.25
C GLN A 229 1.76 31.81 15.15
N ALA A 230 0.92 30.99 15.78
CA ALA A 230 1.38 29.87 16.60
C ALA A 230 2.12 28.81 15.76
N ALA A 231 1.65 28.54 14.54
CA ALA A 231 2.34 27.62 13.62
C ALA A 231 3.72 28.13 13.22
N GLU A 232 3.85 29.43 12.89
CA GLU A 232 5.16 30.04 12.59
C GLU A 232 6.08 29.99 13.81
N GLN A 233 5.59 30.35 14.99
CA GLN A 233 6.38 30.31 16.22
C GLN A 233 6.87 28.90 16.54
N ALA A 234 5.99 27.88 16.45
CA ALA A 234 6.36 26.49 16.66
C ALA A 234 7.41 26.02 15.63
N PHE A 235 7.27 26.45 14.37
CA PHE A 235 8.24 26.14 13.32
C PHE A 235 9.62 26.75 13.62
N GLU A 236 9.67 28.01 14.05
CA GLU A 236 10.92 28.72 14.44
C GLU A 236 11.58 28.10 15.68
N GLN A 237 10.79 27.54 16.59
CA GLN A 237 11.27 26.82 17.78
C GLN A 237 11.71 25.39 17.50
N GLY A 238 11.56 24.90 16.25
CA GLY A 238 11.90 23.54 15.86
C GLY A 238 10.83 22.49 16.20
N GLU A 239 9.66 22.90 16.70
CA GLU A 239 8.50 22.05 17.00
C GLU A 239 7.71 21.74 15.71
N ARG A 240 8.38 21.11 14.75
CA ARG A 240 7.89 20.97 13.37
C ARG A 240 6.60 20.15 13.25
N GLY A 241 6.45 19.10 14.06
CA GLY A 241 5.22 18.29 14.10
C GLY A 241 4.03 19.13 14.52
N TRP A 242 4.18 19.91 15.61
CA TRP A 242 3.14 20.81 16.10
C TRP A 242 2.82 21.93 15.09
N ALA A 243 3.84 22.51 14.48
CA ALA A 243 3.66 23.49 13.41
C ALA A 243 2.85 22.93 12.22
N ALA A 244 3.12 21.68 11.83
CA ALA A 244 2.40 21.00 10.76
C ALA A 244 0.92 20.74 11.13
N GLU A 245 0.63 20.32 12.37
CA GLU A 245 -0.73 20.13 12.85
C GLU A 245 -1.56 21.43 12.81
N LEU A 246 -0.98 22.53 13.29
CA LEU A 246 -1.62 23.84 13.27
C LEU A 246 -1.85 24.35 11.83
N ALA A 247 -0.87 24.22 10.95
CA ALA A 247 -0.99 24.61 9.55
C ALA A 247 -2.05 23.73 8.83
N ARG A 248 -2.08 22.42 9.09
CA ARG A 248 -3.08 21.49 8.55
C ARG A 248 -4.50 21.88 9.00
N MET A 249 -4.68 22.28 10.26
CA MET A 249 -5.98 22.75 10.77
C MET A 249 -6.51 23.92 9.90
N LEU A 250 -5.65 24.86 9.51
CA LEU A 250 -6.02 25.97 8.63
C LEU A 250 -6.43 25.48 7.24
N VAL A 251 -5.69 24.53 6.66
CA VAL A 251 -5.99 23.99 5.31
C VAL A 251 -7.27 23.20 5.31
N VAL A 252 -7.50 22.33 6.31
CA VAL A 252 -8.69 21.48 6.39
C VAL A 252 -9.98 22.30 6.53
N THR A 253 -9.93 23.44 7.24
CA THR A 253 -11.09 24.32 7.48
C THR A 253 -11.33 25.31 6.34
N ASP A 254 -10.32 25.58 5.52
CA ASP A 254 -10.43 26.38 4.30
C ASP A 254 -9.44 25.88 3.24
N PRO A 255 -9.88 24.95 2.37
CA PRO A 255 -9.02 24.41 1.32
C PRO A 255 -8.58 25.43 0.27
N ASN A 256 -9.11 26.65 0.30
CA ASN A 256 -8.76 27.72 -0.61
C ASN A 256 -7.78 28.74 0.01
N ASP A 257 -7.36 28.55 1.27
CA ASP A 257 -6.36 29.41 1.92
C ASP A 257 -4.94 29.08 1.40
N ASP A 258 -4.53 29.75 0.31
CA ASP A 258 -3.21 29.55 -0.31
C ASP A 258 -2.05 29.85 0.64
N GLN A 259 -2.21 30.79 1.58
CA GLN A 259 -1.16 31.07 2.56
C GLN A 259 -0.98 29.91 3.54
N ALA A 260 -2.08 29.28 3.96
CA ALA A 260 -2.03 28.09 4.82
C ALA A 260 -1.42 26.89 4.07
N LYS A 261 -1.79 26.69 2.80
CA LYS A 261 -1.19 25.63 1.96
C LYS A 261 0.32 25.82 1.80
N GLN A 262 0.77 27.04 1.47
CA GLN A 262 2.20 27.33 1.32
C GLN A 262 2.97 27.17 2.64
N MET A 263 2.37 27.56 3.76
CA MET A 263 2.95 27.35 5.08
C MET A 263 3.12 25.86 5.36
N LEU A 264 2.05 25.06 5.18
CA LEU A 264 2.11 23.61 5.38
C LEU A 264 3.15 22.97 4.46
N ALA A 265 3.15 23.31 3.17
CA ALA A 265 4.12 22.80 2.20
C ALA A 265 5.58 23.10 2.63
N ARG A 266 5.86 24.30 3.11
CA ARG A 266 7.19 24.68 3.64
C ARG A 266 7.59 23.84 4.84
N ILE A 267 6.68 23.66 5.80
CA ILE A 267 6.94 22.87 7.02
C ILE A 267 7.22 21.41 6.64
N LEU A 268 6.35 20.80 5.82
CA LEU A 268 6.49 19.40 5.37
C LEU A 268 7.80 19.20 4.60
N ARG A 269 8.17 20.14 3.74
CA ARG A 269 9.43 20.09 2.99
C ARG A 269 10.65 20.14 3.89
N THR A 270 10.62 20.98 4.93
CA THR A 270 11.71 21.06 5.91
C THR A 270 11.85 19.73 6.67
N ILE A 271 10.76 19.14 7.14
CA ILE A 271 10.78 17.81 7.78
C ILE A 271 11.32 16.75 6.82
N ALA A 272 10.88 16.78 5.57
CA ALA A 272 11.31 15.84 4.55
C ALA A 272 12.82 15.87 4.28
N TYR A 273 13.41 17.07 4.23
CA TYR A 273 14.86 17.23 3.98
C TYR A 273 15.72 16.79 5.16
N ASP A 274 15.18 16.80 6.36
CA ASP A 274 15.88 16.34 7.56
C ASP A 274 15.63 14.83 7.82
N SER A 275 14.71 14.19 7.09
CA SER A 275 14.43 12.77 7.24
C SER A 275 15.50 11.89 6.60
N ASN A 276 15.92 10.84 7.33
CA ASN A 276 16.82 9.79 6.85
C ASN A 276 16.07 8.68 6.10
N THR A 277 14.74 8.66 6.14
CA THR A 277 13.92 7.62 5.52
C THR A 277 13.32 8.08 4.20
N ALA A 278 13.48 7.25 3.16
CA ALA A 278 13.03 7.60 1.82
C ALA A 278 11.51 7.77 1.74
N ASN A 279 10.75 6.91 2.43
CA ASN A 279 9.29 6.96 2.37
C ASN A 279 8.74 8.21 3.06
N LEU A 280 9.19 8.56 4.28
CA LEU A 280 8.73 9.79 4.93
C LEU A 280 9.05 11.02 4.05
N ARG A 281 10.28 11.10 3.55
CA ARG A 281 10.67 12.15 2.62
C ARG A 281 9.74 12.23 1.42
N HIS A 282 9.44 11.11 0.78
CA HIS A 282 8.60 11.06 -0.41
C HIS A 282 7.13 11.44 -0.11
N TYR A 283 6.57 10.96 0.99
CA TYR A 283 5.21 11.34 1.41
C TYR A 283 5.10 12.85 1.62
N LEU A 284 6.01 13.41 2.42
CA LEU A 284 5.96 14.83 2.78
C LEU A 284 6.24 15.76 1.59
N LEU A 285 7.19 15.40 0.71
CA LEU A 285 7.46 16.18 -0.50
C LEU A 285 6.32 16.11 -1.51
N THR A 286 5.70 14.94 -1.69
CA THR A 286 4.54 14.80 -2.57
C THR A 286 3.37 15.64 -2.06
N GLU A 287 3.06 15.57 -0.76
CA GLU A 287 2.00 16.37 -0.15
C GLU A 287 2.30 17.87 -0.30
N ALA A 288 3.57 18.29 -0.13
CA ALA A 288 3.96 19.68 -0.36
C ALA A 288 3.71 20.12 -1.81
N LEU A 289 4.01 19.28 -2.80
CA LEU A 289 3.73 19.58 -4.21
C LEU A 289 2.24 19.65 -4.51
N VAL A 290 1.43 18.80 -3.89
CA VAL A 290 -0.04 18.85 -4.00
C VAL A 290 -0.57 20.16 -3.42
N MET A 291 -0.11 20.56 -2.22
CA MET A 291 -0.49 21.85 -1.61
C MET A 291 -0.11 23.04 -2.48
N GLU A 292 0.97 22.96 -3.23
CA GLU A 292 1.44 23.99 -4.16
C GLU A 292 0.73 23.93 -5.55
N GLY A 293 -0.14 22.96 -5.79
CA GLY A 293 -0.77 22.73 -7.09
C GLY A 293 0.19 22.25 -8.18
N LYS A 294 1.34 21.68 -7.80
CA LYS A 294 2.40 21.21 -8.72
C LYS A 294 2.36 19.69 -8.97
N ALA A 295 1.57 18.97 -8.22
CA ALA A 295 1.33 17.54 -8.41
C ALA A 295 -0.14 17.21 -8.23
N ASP A 296 -0.60 16.27 -9.04
CA ASP A 296 -1.93 15.69 -8.98
C ASP A 296 -1.81 14.20 -8.67
N LEU A 297 -2.43 13.75 -7.58
CA LEU A 297 -2.41 12.35 -7.18
C LEU A 297 -3.20 11.45 -8.12
N GLU A 298 -4.17 12.00 -8.88
CA GLU A 298 -4.92 11.25 -9.89
C GLU A 298 -4.06 10.95 -11.12
N SER A 299 -2.99 11.72 -11.36
CA SER A 299 -2.05 11.54 -12.47
C SER A 299 -0.90 10.57 -12.16
N MET A 300 -1.11 9.57 -11.31
CA MET A 300 -0.07 8.60 -10.94
C MET A 300 0.44 7.81 -12.15
N PRO A 301 1.77 7.74 -12.36
CA PRO A 301 2.35 7.10 -13.53
C PRO A 301 2.38 5.56 -13.47
N ILE A 302 1.84 4.95 -12.41
CA ILE A 302 1.74 3.49 -12.30
C ILE A 302 0.35 3.09 -12.79
N ASP A 303 0.32 2.54 -13.98
CA ASP A 303 -0.88 1.98 -14.57
C ASP A 303 -0.97 0.48 -14.22
N VAL A 304 -1.51 0.18 -13.04
CA VAL A 304 -1.85 -1.20 -12.62
C VAL A 304 -3.13 -1.70 -13.30
N ALA A 305 -3.87 -0.81 -13.94
CA ALA A 305 -5.08 -1.11 -14.67
C ALA A 305 -4.82 -1.34 -16.17
N ASN A 306 -3.53 -1.45 -16.60
CA ASN A 306 -3.23 -1.74 -17.99
C ASN A 306 -3.65 -3.17 -18.37
N PRO A 307 -4.10 -3.40 -19.62
CA PRO A 307 -4.63 -4.68 -20.05
C PRO A 307 -3.65 -5.86 -19.87
N ARG A 308 -2.34 -5.63 -20.00
CA ARG A 308 -1.33 -6.69 -19.84
C ARG A 308 -1.25 -7.18 -18.38
N PHE A 309 -1.37 -6.27 -17.43
CA PHE A 309 -1.40 -6.63 -16.00
C PHE A 309 -2.73 -7.29 -15.65
N LEU A 310 -3.86 -6.75 -16.13
CA LEU A 310 -5.18 -7.30 -15.89
C LEU A 310 -5.35 -8.70 -16.50
N ALA A 311 -4.75 -8.96 -17.67
CA ALA A 311 -4.80 -10.26 -18.34
C ALA A 311 -4.26 -11.44 -17.51
N ALA A 312 -3.43 -11.15 -16.50
CA ALA A 312 -2.91 -12.15 -15.56
C ALA A 312 -3.93 -12.54 -14.46
N ASN A 313 -5.01 -11.79 -14.33
CA ASN A 313 -6.03 -12.05 -13.32
C ASN A 313 -7.23 -12.81 -13.92
N PRO A 314 -7.91 -13.64 -13.13
CA PRO A 314 -9.19 -14.22 -13.53
C PRO A 314 -10.23 -13.13 -13.82
N ASP A 315 -11.00 -13.28 -14.89
CA ASP A 315 -12.02 -12.31 -15.28
C ASP A 315 -13.06 -12.06 -14.17
N SER A 316 -13.36 -13.09 -13.38
CA SER A 316 -14.23 -13.00 -12.19
C SER A 316 -13.76 -11.98 -11.16
N VAL A 317 -12.46 -11.78 -11.00
CA VAL A 317 -11.89 -10.78 -10.07
C VAL A 317 -12.22 -9.38 -10.58
N MET A 318 -12.05 -9.15 -11.89
CA MET A 318 -12.33 -7.85 -12.51
C MET A 318 -13.83 -7.52 -12.51
N PHE A 319 -14.70 -8.53 -12.72
CA PHE A 319 -16.14 -8.33 -12.58
C PHE A 319 -16.56 -7.98 -11.15
N ARG A 320 -15.98 -8.63 -10.14
CA ARG A 320 -16.22 -8.28 -8.73
C ARG A 320 -15.73 -6.87 -8.41
N ALA A 321 -14.60 -6.46 -8.99
CA ALA A 321 -14.03 -5.13 -8.79
C ALA A 321 -14.92 -4.00 -9.33
N GLN A 322 -15.87 -4.28 -10.24
CA GLN A 322 -16.85 -3.27 -10.68
C GLN A 322 -17.66 -2.70 -9.50
N GLY A 323 -17.83 -3.47 -8.42
CA GLY A 323 -18.47 -2.98 -7.20
C GLY A 323 -17.77 -1.78 -6.56
N THR A 324 -16.47 -1.62 -6.76
CA THR A 324 -15.70 -0.48 -6.24
C THR A 324 -15.93 0.82 -7.02
N ARG A 325 -16.54 0.71 -8.22
CA ARG A 325 -16.86 1.84 -9.09
C ARG A 325 -18.35 2.21 -9.05
N LEU A 326 -19.20 1.41 -8.39
CA LEU A 326 -20.63 1.70 -8.31
C LEU A 326 -20.89 2.90 -7.37
N ASP A 327 -21.51 3.95 -7.88
CA ASP A 327 -22.01 5.04 -7.04
C ASP A 327 -23.28 4.61 -6.27
N PRO A 328 -23.22 4.46 -4.94
CA PRO A 328 -24.35 4.00 -4.15
C PRO A 328 -25.50 5.01 -4.10
N VAL A 329 -25.25 6.30 -4.35
CA VAL A 329 -26.26 7.34 -4.30
C VAL A 329 -27.10 7.29 -5.57
N SER A 330 -26.49 7.30 -6.74
CA SER A 330 -27.20 7.24 -8.03
C SER A 330 -27.92 5.91 -8.23
N SER A 331 -27.42 4.83 -7.64
CA SER A 331 -28.01 3.49 -7.75
C SER A 331 -28.94 3.10 -6.58
N ALA A 332 -29.23 4.02 -5.65
CA ALA A 332 -30.02 3.74 -4.44
C ALA A 332 -31.44 3.20 -4.69
N ALA A 333 -32.07 3.57 -5.82
CA ALA A 333 -33.41 3.14 -6.21
C ALA A 333 -33.42 2.13 -7.37
N VAL A 334 -32.23 1.61 -7.77
CA VAL A 334 -32.07 0.79 -8.96
C VAL A 334 -32.07 -0.70 -8.62
N GLU A 335 -32.75 -1.49 -9.45
CA GLU A 335 -32.66 -2.94 -9.47
C GLU A 335 -32.48 -3.38 -10.93
N LEU A 336 -31.29 -3.79 -11.33
CA LEU A 336 -30.95 -4.16 -12.70
C LEU A 336 -30.07 -5.43 -12.70
N VAL A 337 -30.30 -6.27 -13.71
CA VAL A 337 -29.54 -7.49 -13.96
C VAL A 337 -28.85 -7.40 -15.31
N GLY A 338 -27.54 -7.48 -15.32
CA GLY A 338 -26.72 -7.54 -16.53
C GLY A 338 -26.11 -8.93 -16.72
N GLY A 339 -26.27 -9.50 -17.89
CA GLY A 339 -25.56 -10.71 -18.33
C GLY A 339 -24.43 -10.32 -19.29
N PHE A 340 -23.23 -10.84 -19.04
CA PHE A 340 -22.01 -10.51 -19.81
C PHE A 340 -21.38 -11.80 -20.33
N THR A 341 -21.03 -11.82 -21.59
CA THR A 341 -20.37 -12.95 -22.25
C THR A 341 -19.04 -12.50 -22.83
N ILE A 342 -17.96 -13.17 -22.47
CA ILE A 342 -16.65 -13.00 -23.10
C ILE A 342 -16.57 -14.01 -24.25
N SER A 343 -16.67 -13.52 -25.49
CA SER A 343 -16.99 -14.33 -26.67
C SER A 343 -15.87 -15.29 -27.11
N ASP A 344 -14.63 -14.96 -26.81
CA ASP A 344 -13.44 -15.74 -27.19
C ASP A 344 -13.01 -16.77 -26.13
N THR A 345 -13.55 -16.67 -24.90
CA THR A 345 -13.34 -17.65 -23.82
C THR A 345 -14.60 -18.40 -23.44
N ASP A 346 -15.75 -18.03 -23.99
CA ASP A 346 -17.10 -18.56 -23.64
C ASP A 346 -17.45 -18.40 -22.15
N GLU A 347 -16.76 -17.48 -21.44
CA GLU A 347 -17.07 -17.20 -20.04
C GLU A 347 -18.30 -16.30 -19.92
N GLU A 348 -19.16 -16.66 -18.97
CA GLU A 348 -20.40 -15.93 -18.70
C GLU A 348 -20.43 -15.42 -17.26
N HIS A 349 -20.82 -14.16 -17.11
CA HIS A 349 -20.86 -13.44 -15.83
C HIS A 349 -22.19 -12.68 -15.68
N THR A 350 -22.65 -12.58 -14.44
CA THR A 350 -23.83 -11.81 -14.07
C THR A 350 -23.46 -10.73 -13.08
N LEU A 351 -23.89 -9.49 -13.33
CA LEU A 351 -23.85 -8.39 -12.37
C LEU A 351 -25.28 -8.00 -12.01
N ILE A 352 -25.58 -7.94 -10.72
CA ILE A 352 -26.88 -7.55 -10.20
C ILE A 352 -26.70 -6.27 -9.38
N ILE A 353 -27.16 -5.14 -9.90
CA ILE A 353 -27.24 -3.88 -9.16
C ILE A 353 -28.53 -3.89 -8.35
N ARG A 354 -28.42 -3.63 -7.05
CA ARG A 354 -29.56 -3.65 -6.15
C ARG A 354 -29.39 -2.61 -5.04
N ARG A 355 -30.08 -1.50 -5.18
CA ARG A 355 -30.19 -0.45 -4.15
C ARG A 355 -28.84 -0.01 -3.58
N GLY A 356 -27.91 0.37 -4.45
CA GLY A 356 -26.58 0.84 -4.06
C GLY A 356 -25.53 -0.24 -3.85
N VAL A 357 -25.85 -1.50 -4.15
CA VAL A 357 -24.95 -2.64 -4.04
C VAL A 357 -24.92 -3.41 -5.35
N ILE A 358 -23.76 -3.96 -5.70
CA ILE A 358 -23.61 -4.86 -6.83
C ILE A 358 -23.20 -6.25 -6.36
N GLU A 359 -23.84 -7.26 -6.91
CA GLU A 359 -23.53 -8.67 -6.69
C GLU A 359 -23.03 -9.29 -7.99
N TRP A 360 -21.92 -10.00 -7.94
CA TRP A 360 -21.42 -10.79 -9.04
C TRP A 360 -21.80 -12.26 -8.86
N LYS A 361 -22.16 -12.92 -9.96
CA LYS A 361 -22.33 -14.37 -10.05
C LYS A 361 -21.67 -14.91 -11.31
N ALA A 362 -21.12 -16.12 -11.22
CA ALA A 362 -20.69 -16.86 -12.39
C ALA A 362 -21.91 -17.35 -13.20
N GLY A 363 -21.75 -17.41 -14.52
CA GLY A 363 -22.76 -17.91 -15.42
C GLY A 363 -23.79 -16.87 -15.86
N ARG A 364 -24.65 -17.30 -16.78
CA ARG A 364 -25.65 -16.49 -17.44
C ARG A 364 -26.91 -16.37 -16.58
N PRO A 365 -27.50 -15.15 -16.43
CA PRO A 365 -28.77 -15.01 -15.73
C PRO A 365 -29.95 -15.53 -16.60
N GLU A 366 -30.96 -16.13 -15.97
CA GLU A 366 -32.18 -16.53 -16.66
C GLU A 366 -32.91 -15.35 -17.30
N LYS A 367 -33.01 -14.26 -16.52
CA LYS A 367 -33.57 -12.97 -16.94
C LYS A 367 -32.52 -11.87 -16.74
N ALA A 368 -32.42 -10.97 -17.70
CA ALA A 368 -31.52 -9.83 -17.64
C ALA A 368 -32.17 -8.61 -18.29
N ASP A 369 -31.92 -7.44 -17.73
CA ASP A 369 -32.30 -6.15 -18.29
C ASP A 369 -31.39 -5.78 -19.46
N ILE A 370 -30.12 -6.21 -19.40
CA ILE A 370 -29.17 -6.12 -20.51
C ILE A 370 -28.41 -7.44 -20.68
N ARG A 371 -28.03 -7.71 -21.93
CA ARG A 371 -27.01 -8.72 -22.27
C ARG A 371 -25.96 -8.06 -23.13
N VAL A 372 -24.70 -8.25 -22.76
CA VAL A 372 -23.56 -7.65 -23.45
C VAL A 372 -22.58 -8.75 -23.81
N ALA A 373 -22.10 -8.77 -25.06
CA ALA A 373 -21.05 -9.68 -25.49
C ALA A 373 -19.89 -8.90 -26.11
N PHE A 374 -18.69 -9.27 -25.77
CA PHE A 374 -17.42 -8.66 -26.18
C PHE A 374 -16.31 -9.71 -26.14
N ASP A 375 -15.18 -9.43 -26.78
CA ASP A 375 -13.98 -10.24 -26.62
C ASP A 375 -13.20 -9.84 -25.35
N ARG A 376 -12.26 -10.68 -24.93
CA ARG A 376 -11.48 -10.47 -23.72
C ARG A 376 -10.62 -9.20 -23.80
N GLU A 377 -10.11 -8.85 -24.97
CA GLU A 377 -9.33 -7.63 -25.15
C GLU A 377 -10.16 -6.38 -24.84
N THR A 378 -11.36 -6.31 -25.38
CA THR A 378 -12.33 -5.23 -25.08
C THR A 378 -12.67 -5.18 -23.59
N TRP A 379 -12.88 -6.35 -22.95
CA TRP A 379 -13.14 -6.43 -21.52
C TRP A 379 -11.99 -5.85 -20.69
N LEU A 380 -10.75 -6.21 -21.00
CA LEU A 380 -9.56 -5.71 -20.29
C LEU A 380 -9.42 -4.17 -20.40
N LEU A 381 -9.75 -3.59 -21.54
CA LEU A 381 -9.76 -2.14 -21.74
C LEU A 381 -10.85 -1.46 -20.89
N ILE A 382 -12.04 -2.06 -20.83
CA ILE A 382 -13.16 -1.54 -20.02
C ILE A 382 -12.84 -1.69 -18.52
N ALA A 383 -12.42 -2.87 -18.09
CA ALA A 383 -12.06 -3.14 -16.70
C ALA A 383 -10.92 -2.23 -16.20
N GLY A 384 -9.97 -1.90 -17.09
CA GLY A 384 -8.88 -0.97 -16.84
C GLY A 384 -9.26 0.52 -16.94
N GLY A 385 -10.50 0.84 -17.31
CA GLY A 385 -10.96 2.23 -17.46
C GLY A 385 -10.37 2.96 -18.69
N GLN A 386 -9.75 2.23 -19.62
CA GLN A 386 -9.19 2.79 -20.85
C GLN A 386 -10.23 2.91 -21.98
N LEU A 387 -11.34 2.21 -21.85
CA LEU A 387 -12.47 2.25 -22.75
C LEU A 387 -13.76 2.28 -21.95
N ARG A 388 -14.62 3.29 -22.21
CA ARG A 388 -15.95 3.35 -21.59
C ARG A 388 -16.92 2.39 -22.31
N TRP A 389 -17.89 1.88 -21.59
CA TRP A 389 -18.90 0.96 -22.12
C TRP A 389 -19.63 1.51 -23.35
N LEU A 390 -20.06 2.78 -23.29
CA LEU A 390 -20.77 3.42 -24.40
C LEU A 390 -19.88 3.72 -25.61
N ASP A 391 -18.59 3.98 -25.37
CA ASP A 391 -17.63 4.17 -26.46
C ASP A 391 -17.26 2.83 -27.12
N ALA A 392 -17.21 1.76 -26.35
CA ALA A 392 -17.01 0.40 -26.89
C ALA A 392 -18.17 -0.03 -27.80
N GLU A 393 -19.40 0.28 -27.40
CA GLU A 393 -20.58 -0.01 -28.22
C GLU A 393 -20.59 0.83 -29.49
N GLU A 394 -20.25 2.11 -29.43
CA GLU A 394 -20.16 2.99 -30.60
C GLU A 394 -19.07 2.54 -31.60
N LYS A 395 -18.01 1.93 -31.10
CA LYS A 395 -16.93 1.35 -31.91
C LYS A 395 -17.22 -0.09 -32.39
N GLU A 396 -18.42 -0.59 -32.15
CA GLU A 396 -18.83 -1.98 -32.47
C GLU A 396 -17.92 -3.04 -31.81
N ALA A 397 -17.19 -2.67 -30.74
CA ALA A 397 -16.34 -3.59 -29.98
C ALA A 397 -17.14 -4.47 -29.01
N LEU A 398 -18.42 -4.15 -28.80
CA LEU A 398 -19.34 -4.99 -28.05
C LEU A 398 -20.74 -4.97 -28.70
N THR A 399 -21.52 -6.00 -28.39
CA THR A 399 -22.94 -6.07 -28.76
C THR A 399 -23.80 -5.99 -27.51
N VAL A 400 -24.93 -5.30 -27.60
CA VAL A 400 -25.87 -5.16 -26.48
C VAL A 400 -27.31 -5.47 -26.88
N THR A 401 -28.02 -6.15 -26.00
CA THR A 401 -29.45 -6.43 -26.13
C THR A 401 -30.14 -5.96 -24.83
N PRO A 402 -31.27 -5.25 -24.89
CA PRO A 402 -32.05 -4.96 -26.12
C PRO A 402 -31.49 -3.81 -26.97
N ASN A 403 -30.77 -2.83 -26.39
CA ASN A 403 -30.27 -1.66 -27.13
C ASN A 403 -29.33 -0.79 -26.28
N ARG A 404 -28.70 0.22 -26.91
CA ARG A 404 -27.81 1.20 -26.28
C ARG A 404 -28.44 1.93 -25.09
N ALA A 405 -29.74 2.23 -25.14
CA ALA A 405 -30.41 2.92 -24.03
C ALA A 405 -30.45 2.05 -22.75
N ALA A 406 -30.64 0.76 -22.89
CA ALA A 406 -30.58 -0.17 -21.77
C ALA A 406 -29.15 -0.27 -21.21
N LEU A 407 -28.12 -0.33 -22.08
CA LEU A 407 -26.72 -0.27 -21.65
C LEU A 407 -26.45 1.01 -20.86
N LYS A 408 -26.82 2.18 -21.39
CA LYS A 408 -26.67 3.45 -20.70
C LYS A 408 -27.35 3.46 -19.34
N SER A 409 -28.56 2.94 -19.24
CA SER A 409 -29.29 2.82 -17.97
C SER A 409 -28.55 1.97 -16.93
N PHE A 410 -27.81 0.96 -17.37
CA PHE A 410 -27.03 0.08 -16.50
C PHE A 410 -25.71 0.75 -16.06
N VAL A 411 -24.95 1.29 -17.03
CA VAL A 411 -23.57 1.73 -16.77
C VAL A 411 -23.47 3.14 -16.18
N GLN A 412 -24.48 3.99 -16.30
CA GLN A 412 -24.47 5.38 -15.78
C GLN A 412 -24.26 5.49 -14.26
N HIS A 413 -24.38 4.38 -13.55
CA HIS A 413 -24.19 4.31 -12.09
C HIS A 413 -22.74 3.98 -11.70
N PHE A 414 -21.86 3.79 -12.66
CA PHE A 414 -20.44 3.54 -12.40
C PHE A 414 -19.61 4.82 -12.60
N ASP A 415 -18.63 5.01 -11.74
CA ASP A 415 -17.70 6.14 -11.84
C ASP A 415 -17.02 6.19 -13.22
N GLY A 416 -17.00 7.37 -13.83
CA GLY A 416 -16.38 7.58 -15.13
C GLY A 416 -17.23 7.18 -16.35
N GLU A 417 -18.46 6.69 -16.15
CA GLU A 417 -19.38 6.28 -17.25
C GLU A 417 -20.52 7.26 -17.50
N GLY A 418 -20.73 8.21 -16.58
CA GLY A 418 -21.79 9.23 -16.64
C GLY A 418 -21.50 10.38 -17.60
#